data_4a50621b87b05e0dcf6a81bfe373c5e0
#
_entry.id   4a50621b87b05e0dcf6a81bfe373c5e0
#
_cell.length_a   1.000
_cell.length_b   1.000
_cell.length_c   1.000
_cell.angle_alpha   90.00
_cell.angle_beta   90.00
_cell.angle_gamma   90.00
#
_symmetry.space_group_name_H-M   'P 1'
#
loop_
_entity.id
_entity.type
_entity.pdbx_description
1 polymer ?
#
loop_
_entity_poly.entity_id
_entity_poly.type
_entity_poly.pdbx_seq_one_letter_code
_entity_poly.pdbx_strand_id
1 'polypeptide(L)'
;MDFPYKERFINYLKNDRFLADSTIKDLTEDVQRLFNYLRENNPTYQSTADLNQITELEIKEYLSWLQIQRQIKNSTYNKILTHLNSYFIFLFQNGLATTLPTIGMKGMKKSKSTSPAREAINWTKKLSDYLANDQLAYYTRMTLLLTAHYFTTAEFIQPDFYQLLPDIDWQPFETEFLKHFAKEHEAAVNLQHSQAIFLKERINIANPTLSLAGLHKILKKDQPKVDLPLKPSVLYQNAILNYVHHHQNLSDERLMHDLRLSRKSLNYYRGL
;
A
#
# COMPACT_ATOMS: atom_id res chain seq x y z
N MET A 1 -25.38 11.31 7.74
CA MET A 1 -26.27 10.16 7.35
C MET A 1 -25.41 9.17 6.57
N ASP A 2 -25.49 7.89 6.91
CA ASP A 2 -24.76 6.83 6.19
C ASP A 2 -25.33 6.57 4.79
N PHE A 3 -24.55 5.88 3.96
CA PHE A 3 -25.04 5.39 2.67
C PHE A 3 -25.97 4.17 2.87
N PRO A 4 -26.89 3.88 1.92
CA PRO A 4 -27.84 2.78 2.06
C PRO A 4 -27.16 1.41 2.22
N TYR A 5 -27.72 0.57 3.08
CA TYR A 5 -27.25 -0.80 3.36
C TYR A 5 -25.79 -0.93 3.79
N LYS A 6 -25.20 0.10 4.42
CA LYS A 6 -23.79 0.15 4.81
C LYS A 6 -23.35 -1.08 5.61
N GLU A 7 -24.06 -1.42 6.69
CA GLU A 7 -23.69 -2.55 7.55
C GLU A 7 -23.76 -3.90 6.80
N ARG A 8 -24.78 -4.09 5.96
CA ARG A 8 -24.90 -5.30 5.13
C ARG A 8 -23.75 -5.39 4.13
N PHE A 9 -23.34 -4.27 3.55
CA PHE A 9 -22.22 -4.21 2.63
C PHE A 9 -20.88 -4.49 3.33
N ILE A 10 -20.64 -3.92 4.52
CA ILE A 10 -19.44 -4.21 5.32
C ILE A 10 -19.37 -5.71 5.64
N ASN A 11 -20.46 -6.32 6.07
CA ASN A 11 -20.52 -7.75 6.35
C ASN A 11 -20.21 -8.60 5.12
N TYR A 12 -20.77 -8.25 3.96
CA TYR A 12 -20.46 -8.88 2.66
C TYR A 12 -18.96 -8.78 2.32
N LEU A 13 -18.36 -7.59 2.45
CA LEU A 13 -16.94 -7.39 2.16
C LEU A 13 -16.03 -8.21 3.09
N LYS A 14 -16.43 -8.35 4.35
CA LYS A 14 -15.66 -9.06 5.37
C LYS A 14 -15.81 -10.57 5.26
N ASN A 15 -17.04 -11.07 5.15
CA ASN A 15 -17.35 -12.49 5.29
C ASN A 15 -17.39 -13.25 3.95
N ASP A 16 -17.79 -12.58 2.85
CA ASP A 16 -17.92 -13.23 1.54
C ASP A 16 -16.73 -12.88 0.62
N ARG A 17 -16.17 -11.68 0.78
CA ARG A 17 -15.03 -11.23 -0.05
C ARG A 17 -13.69 -11.29 0.70
N PHE A 18 -13.68 -11.57 2.01
CA PHE A 18 -12.49 -11.72 2.86
C PHE A 18 -11.50 -10.55 2.74
N LEU A 19 -12.00 -9.33 2.64
CA LEU A 19 -11.16 -8.15 2.49
C LEU A 19 -10.60 -7.69 3.85
N ALA A 20 -9.38 -7.16 3.82
CA ALA A 20 -8.76 -6.56 4.99
C ALA A 20 -9.52 -5.31 5.46
N ASP A 21 -9.57 -5.05 6.77
CA ASP A 21 -10.30 -3.91 7.37
C ASP A 21 -9.91 -2.55 6.76
N SER A 22 -8.63 -2.35 6.42
CA SER A 22 -8.16 -1.15 5.75
C SER A 22 -8.77 -0.96 4.35
N THR A 23 -8.93 -2.05 3.59
CA THR A 23 -9.56 -2.04 2.27
C THR A 23 -11.06 -1.78 2.38
N ILE A 24 -11.72 -2.42 3.37
CA ILE A 24 -13.15 -2.19 3.65
C ILE A 24 -13.38 -0.72 4.00
N LYS A 25 -12.54 -0.14 4.85
CA LYS A 25 -12.62 1.27 5.21
C LYS A 25 -12.49 2.18 3.99
N ASP A 26 -11.45 2.00 3.19
CA ASP A 26 -11.22 2.79 1.95
C ASP A 26 -12.42 2.72 1.00
N LEU A 27 -12.98 1.52 0.82
CA LEU A 27 -14.10 1.28 -0.09
C LEU A 27 -15.38 1.94 0.43
N THR A 28 -15.69 1.75 1.70
CA THR A 28 -16.88 2.35 2.33
C THR A 28 -16.81 3.88 2.40
N GLU A 29 -15.61 4.45 2.58
CA GLU A 29 -15.40 5.89 2.51
C GLU A 29 -15.67 6.46 1.11
N ASP A 30 -15.23 5.77 0.05
CA ASP A 30 -15.49 6.22 -1.33
C ASP A 30 -16.99 6.15 -1.67
N VAL A 31 -17.69 5.10 -1.23
CA VAL A 31 -19.15 4.99 -1.37
C VAL A 31 -19.85 6.08 -0.56
N GLN A 32 -19.45 6.33 0.68
CA GLN A 32 -20.02 7.39 1.52
C GLN A 32 -19.89 8.77 0.85
N ARG A 33 -18.75 9.06 0.21
CA ARG A 33 -18.53 10.32 -0.51
C ARG A 33 -19.47 10.49 -1.71
N LEU A 34 -19.74 9.41 -2.45
CA LEU A 34 -20.75 9.45 -3.52
C LEU A 34 -22.11 9.84 -2.96
N PHE A 35 -22.57 9.17 -1.91
CA PHE A 35 -23.92 9.44 -1.36
C PHE A 35 -24.01 10.82 -0.69
N ASN A 36 -22.92 11.35 -0.14
CA ASN A 36 -22.89 12.75 0.29
C ASN A 36 -23.06 13.70 -0.90
N TYR A 37 -22.31 13.46 -1.99
CA TYR A 37 -22.42 14.25 -3.21
C TYR A 37 -23.84 14.22 -3.79
N LEU A 38 -24.48 13.03 -3.89
CA LEU A 38 -25.83 12.89 -4.41
C LEU A 38 -26.86 13.67 -3.57
N ARG A 39 -26.73 13.62 -2.25
CA ARG A 39 -27.60 14.39 -1.33
C ARG A 39 -27.43 15.91 -1.47
N GLU A 40 -26.26 16.38 -1.87
CA GLU A 40 -25.96 17.81 -1.96
C GLU A 40 -26.22 18.34 -3.37
N ASN A 41 -26.08 17.53 -4.43
CA ASN A 41 -25.99 18.01 -5.80
C ASN A 41 -27.01 17.36 -6.76
N ASN A 42 -27.73 16.29 -6.35
CA ASN A 42 -28.69 15.62 -7.22
C ASN A 42 -30.13 15.82 -6.72
N PRO A 43 -30.94 16.71 -7.34
CA PRO A 43 -32.31 16.99 -6.90
C PRO A 43 -33.24 15.75 -6.90
N THR A 44 -33.07 14.85 -7.87
CA THR A 44 -33.86 13.64 -7.95
C THR A 44 -33.56 12.72 -6.76
N TYR A 45 -32.29 12.50 -6.45
CA TYR A 45 -31.90 11.68 -5.29
C TYR A 45 -32.29 12.34 -3.96
N GLN A 46 -32.23 13.68 -3.87
CA GLN A 46 -32.69 14.45 -2.70
C GLN A 46 -34.16 14.19 -2.39
N SER A 47 -35.00 14.12 -3.43
CA SER A 47 -36.45 14.00 -3.28
C SER A 47 -36.91 12.55 -3.04
N THR A 48 -36.27 11.58 -3.66
CA THR A 48 -36.74 10.18 -3.67
C THR A 48 -35.92 9.24 -2.80
N ALA A 49 -34.62 9.52 -2.62
CA ALA A 49 -33.61 8.62 -2.05
C ALA A 49 -33.62 7.21 -2.68
N ASP A 50 -34.15 7.08 -3.92
CA ASP A 50 -34.28 5.81 -4.63
C ASP A 50 -32.99 5.46 -5.34
N LEU A 51 -32.43 4.29 -5.00
CA LEU A 51 -31.19 3.76 -5.60
C LEU A 51 -31.34 3.48 -7.10
N ASN A 52 -32.54 3.16 -7.57
CA ASN A 52 -32.79 2.85 -8.97
C ASN A 52 -32.84 4.11 -9.87
N GLN A 53 -32.90 5.29 -9.26
CA GLN A 53 -32.78 6.57 -9.97
C GLN A 53 -31.31 6.99 -10.18
N ILE A 54 -30.36 6.27 -9.59
CA ILE A 54 -28.94 6.51 -9.83
C ILE A 54 -28.55 5.81 -11.14
N THR A 55 -28.21 6.59 -12.15
CA THR A 55 -27.80 6.10 -13.48
C THR A 55 -26.29 6.27 -13.70
N GLU A 56 -25.83 5.84 -14.85
CA GLU A 56 -24.43 6.06 -15.26
C GLU A 56 -24.08 7.55 -15.33
N LEU A 57 -25.07 8.41 -15.64
CA LEU A 57 -24.85 9.85 -15.73
C LEU A 57 -24.43 10.45 -14.37
N GLU A 58 -25.19 10.16 -13.31
CA GLU A 58 -24.88 10.66 -11.97
C GLU A 58 -23.50 10.20 -11.47
N ILE A 59 -23.12 8.96 -11.79
CA ILE A 59 -21.78 8.46 -11.44
C ILE A 59 -20.69 9.20 -12.23
N LYS A 60 -20.91 9.45 -13.53
CA LYS A 60 -19.98 10.24 -14.36
C LYS A 60 -19.84 11.67 -13.87
N GLU A 61 -20.94 12.33 -13.52
CA GLU A 61 -20.95 13.69 -12.98
C GLU A 61 -20.15 13.75 -11.67
N TYR A 62 -20.38 12.82 -10.75
CA TYR A 62 -19.62 12.72 -9.52
C TYR A 62 -18.12 12.56 -9.76
N LEU A 63 -17.73 11.61 -10.62
CA LEU A 63 -16.32 11.35 -10.90
C LEU A 63 -15.66 12.54 -11.63
N SER A 64 -16.38 13.21 -12.52
CA SER A 64 -15.94 14.43 -13.19
C SER A 64 -15.77 15.58 -12.20
N TRP A 65 -16.72 15.71 -11.28
CA TRP A 65 -16.62 16.69 -10.19
C TRP A 65 -15.37 16.46 -9.33
N LEU A 66 -15.06 15.21 -8.99
CA LEU A 66 -13.82 14.87 -8.26
C LEU A 66 -12.56 15.23 -9.06
N GLN A 67 -12.57 15.05 -10.38
CA GLN A 67 -11.42 15.42 -11.22
C GLN A 67 -11.22 16.95 -11.27
N ILE A 68 -12.29 17.69 -11.39
CA ILE A 68 -12.23 19.16 -11.48
C ILE A 68 -11.91 19.78 -10.10
N GLN A 69 -12.69 19.43 -9.07
CA GLN A 69 -12.59 20.08 -7.76
C GLN A 69 -11.45 19.54 -6.90
N ARG A 70 -11.13 18.24 -7.01
CA ARG A 70 -10.12 17.56 -6.19
C ARG A 70 -8.85 17.22 -6.98
N GLN A 71 -8.83 17.50 -8.28
CA GLN A 71 -7.70 17.23 -9.19
C GLN A 71 -7.17 15.80 -9.03
N ILE A 72 -8.07 14.82 -8.87
CA ILE A 72 -7.68 13.43 -8.69
C ILE A 72 -7.01 12.87 -9.94
N LYS A 73 -5.99 12.02 -9.74
CA LYS A 73 -5.31 11.33 -10.85
C LYS A 73 -6.18 10.22 -11.45
N ASN A 74 -5.90 9.83 -12.70
CA ASN A 74 -6.60 8.72 -13.37
C ASN A 74 -6.57 7.41 -12.58
N SER A 75 -5.47 7.13 -11.84
CA SER A 75 -5.38 5.96 -10.95
C SER A 75 -6.36 6.04 -9.78
N THR A 76 -6.56 7.23 -9.20
CA THR A 76 -7.54 7.46 -8.12
C THR A 76 -8.97 7.37 -8.67
N TYR A 77 -9.23 7.96 -9.84
CA TYR A 77 -10.50 7.80 -10.55
C TYR A 77 -10.87 6.32 -10.72
N ASN A 78 -9.92 5.51 -11.26
CA ASN A 78 -10.14 4.08 -11.49
C ASN A 78 -10.36 3.31 -10.19
N LYS A 79 -9.64 3.66 -9.12
CA LYS A 79 -9.85 3.07 -7.79
C LYS A 79 -11.28 3.33 -7.31
N ILE A 80 -11.71 4.60 -7.33
CA ILE A 80 -13.05 4.99 -6.89
C ILE A 80 -14.11 4.29 -7.73
N LEU A 81 -13.98 4.30 -9.05
CA LEU A 81 -14.93 3.59 -9.94
C LEU A 81 -15.02 2.09 -9.60
N THR A 82 -13.88 1.44 -9.30
CA THR A 82 -13.87 0.02 -8.88
C THR A 82 -14.61 -0.18 -7.56
N HIS A 83 -14.45 0.73 -6.61
CA HIS A 83 -15.13 0.68 -5.32
C HIS A 83 -16.66 0.86 -5.48
N LEU A 84 -17.07 1.85 -6.28
CA LEU A 84 -18.48 2.07 -6.58
C LEU A 84 -19.11 0.88 -7.31
N ASN A 85 -18.40 0.31 -8.30
CA ASN A 85 -18.85 -0.88 -9.01
C ASN A 85 -19.04 -2.07 -8.06
N SER A 86 -18.14 -2.28 -7.11
CA SER A 86 -18.29 -3.33 -6.09
C SER A 86 -19.56 -3.16 -5.25
N TYR A 87 -19.88 -1.91 -4.88
CA TYR A 87 -21.08 -1.61 -4.11
C TYR A 87 -22.38 -1.82 -4.94
N PHE A 88 -22.44 -1.31 -6.17
CA PHE A 88 -23.63 -1.48 -7.00
C PHE A 88 -23.85 -2.93 -7.43
N ILE A 89 -22.79 -3.71 -7.66
CA ILE A 89 -22.87 -5.16 -7.87
C ILE A 89 -23.47 -5.84 -6.63
N PHE A 90 -22.99 -5.50 -5.42
CA PHE A 90 -23.57 -6.03 -4.18
C PHE A 90 -25.08 -5.72 -4.08
N LEU A 91 -25.49 -4.49 -4.34
CA LEU A 91 -26.91 -4.12 -4.30
C LEU A 91 -27.73 -4.95 -5.29
N PHE A 92 -27.26 -5.07 -6.52
CA PHE A 92 -27.94 -5.82 -7.57
C PHE A 92 -28.06 -7.32 -7.25
N GLN A 93 -26.95 -7.95 -6.85
CA GLN A 93 -26.91 -9.38 -6.51
C GLN A 93 -27.79 -9.75 -5.31
N ASN A 94 -28.06 -8.80 -4.42
CA ASN A 94 -28.92 -9.00 -3.26
C ASN A 94 -30.35 -8.50 -3.47
N GLY A 95 -30.74 -8.13 -4.69
CA GLY A 95 -32.07 -7.62 -5.01
C GLY A 95 -32.42 -6.29 -4.33
N LEU A 96 -31.42 -5.51 -3.93
CA LEU A 96 -31.59 -4.22 -3.25
C LEU A 96 -31.65 -3.04 -4.24
N ALA A 97 -31.24 -3.28 -5.49
CA ALA A 97 -31.40 -2.40 -6.63
C ALA A 97 -31.60 -3.25 -7.88
N THR A 98 -32.29 -2.69 -8.87
CA THR A 98 -32.58 -3.35 -10.17
C THR A 98 -31.67 -2.86 -11.28
N THR A 99 -30.87 -1.82 -11.02
CA THR A 99 -29.96 -1.18 -11.98
C THR A 99 -28.50 -1.34 -11.58
N LEU A 100 -27.62 -1.34 -12.57
CA LEU A 100 -26.15 -1.37 -12.41
C LEU A 100 -25.53 -0.15 -13.10
N PRO A 101 -25.52 1.02 -12.45
CA PRO A 101 -25.11 2.28 -13.08
C PRO A 101 -23.62 2.33 -13.46
N THR A 102 -22.82 1.39 -12.98
CA THR A 102 -21.38 1.34 -13.23
C THR A 102 -20.95 0.33 -14.28
N ILE A 103 -21.85 -0.54 -14.77
CA ILE A 103 -21.48 -1.70 -15.61
C ILE A 103 -20.85 -1.31 -16.95
N GLY A 104 -21.32 -0.23 -17.57
CA GLY A 104 -20.82 0.28 -18.86
C GLY A 104 -19.59 1.19 -18.74
N MET A 105 -19.22 1.56 -17.54
CA MET A 105 -18.18 2.57 -17.30
C MET A 105 -16.77 1.99 -17.48
N LYS A 106 -15.98 2.67 -18.28
CA LYS A 106 -14.56 2.32 -18.49
C LYS A 106 -13.65 3.20 -17.64
N GLY A 107 -12.64 2.58 -17.06
CA GLY A 107 -11.59 3.32 -16.39
C GLY A 107 -10.78 4.21 -17.36
N MET A 108 -10.22 5.27 -16.84
CA MET A 108 -9.31 6.14 -17.59
C MET A 108 -7.98 5.47 -17.87
N LYS A 109 -7.41 5.69 -19.05
CA LYS A 109 -6.06 5.23 -19.37
C LYS A 109 -5.10 5.81 -18.32
N LYS A 110 -4.26 4.95 -17.75
CA LYS A 110 -3.14 5.44 -16.93
C LYS A 110 -2.33 6.38 -17.80
N SER A 111 -2.10 7.61 -17.36
CA SER A 111 -1.09 8.44 -17.97
C SER A 111 0.20 7.62 -17.99
N LYS A 112 0.74 7.33 -19.17
CA LYS A 112 2.07 6.74 -19.24
C LYS A 112 2.97 7.71 -18.50
N SER A 113 3.48 7.33 -17.34
CA SER A 113 4.59 8.06 -16.78
C SER A 113 5.71 7.87 -17.81
N THR A 114 6.01 8.91 -18.55
CA THR A 114 7.18 9.01 -19.42
C THR A 114 8.46 9.15 -18.59
N SER A 115 8.49 8.50 -17.43
CA SER A 115 9.77 8.29 -16.77
C SER A 115 10.49 7.29 -17.66
N PRO A 116 11.63 7.68 -18.30
CA PRO A 116 12.47 6.73 -19.00
C PRO A 116 12.69 5.56 -18.03
N ALA A 117 12.79 4.35 -18.55
CA ALA A 117 13.18 3.19 -17.76
C ALA A 117 14.45 3.61 -17.01
N ARG A 118 14.29 3.99 -15.73
CA ARG A 118 15.44 4.36 -14.92
C ARG A 118 16.23 3.08 -14.80
N GLU A 119 17.49 3.13 -15.26
CA GLU A 119 18.42 2.06 -14.96
C GLU A 119 18.27 1.67 -13.49
N ALA A 120 18.09 0.39 -13.25
CA ALA A 120 17.87 -0.11 -11.91
C ALA A 120 19.07 0.28 -11.03
N ILE A 121 18.87 1.22 -10.14
CA ILE A 121 19.93 1.69 -9.24
C ILE A 121 20.35 0.51 -8.36
N ASN A 122 21.59 0.05 -8.53
CA ASN A 122 22.14 -1.02 -7.70
C ASN A 122 22.57 -0.47 -6.33
N TRP A 123 21.57 -0.06 -5.55
CA TRP A 123 21.80 0.53 -4.23
C TRP A 123 22.27 -0.51 -3.19
N THR A 124 21.98 -1.79 -3.39
CA THR A 124 22.35 -2.85 -2.44
C THR A 124 23.87 -3.01 -2.32
N LYS A 125 24.64 -2.67 -3.36
CA LYS A 125 26.12 -2.64 -3.30
C LYS A 125 26.67 -1.61 -2.31
N LYS A 126 25.90 -0.58 -1.98
CA LYS A 126 26.27 0.47 -1.01
C LYS A 126 25.50 0.32 0.31
N LEU A 127 24.94 -0.86 0.58
CA LEU A 127 24.15 -1.07 1.80
C LEU A 127 24.95 -0.75 3.06
N SER A 128 26.22 -1.20 3.13
CA SER A 128 27.10 -0.91 4.26
C SER A 128 27.23 0.59 4.55
N ASP A 129 27.37 1.41 3.49
CA ASP A 129 27.51 2.86 3.64
C ASP A 129 26.22 3.49 4.17
N TYR A 130 25.06 3.01 3.68
CA TYR A 130 23.75 3.49 4.18
C TYR A 130 23.51 3.09 5.63
N LEU A 131 23.89 1.86 6.03
CA LEU A 131 23.74 1.40 7.42
C LEU A 131 24.66 2.14 8.39
N ALA A 132 25.84 2.54 7.94
CA ALA A 132 26.80 3.33 8.71
C ALA A 132 26.45 4.84 8.77
N ASN A 133 25.50 5.30 7.97
CA ASN A 133 25.16 6.73 7.90
C ASN A 133 24.23 7.17 9.04
N ASP A 134 24.80 7.70 10.11
CA ASP A 134 24.07 8.18 11.30
C ASP A 134 23.19 9.42 11.05
N GLN A 135 23.29 10.07 9.90
CA GLN A 135 22.36 11.14 9.52
C GLN A 135 20.99 10.58 9.16
N LEU A 136 20.91 9.31 8.77
CA LEU A 136 19.65 8.62 8.50
C LEU A 136 19.04 8.11 9.81
N ALA A 137 17.72 8.25 9.93
CA ALA A 137 16.99 7.66 11.05
C ALA A 137 17.20 6.13 11.07
N TYR A 138 17.28 5.57 12.26
CA TYR A 138 17.48 4.11 12.41
C TYR A 138 16.39 3.29 11.72
N TYR A 139 15.13 3.78 11.63
CA TYR A 139 14.07 3.13 10.87
C TYR A 139 14.26 3.22 9.35
N THR A 140 14.90 4.27 8.85
CA THR A 140 15.30 4.35 7.43
C THR A 140 16.36 3.31 7.12
N ARG A 141 17.39 3.20 7.96
CA ARG A 141 18.48 2.21 7.83
C ARG A 141 17.92 0.77 7.92
N MET A 142 17.03 0.50 8.89
CA MET A 142 16.36 -0.80 9.02
C MET A 142 15.48 -1.12 7.79
N THR A 143 14.76 -0.14 7.24
CA THR A 143 13.99 -0.32 6.00
C THR A 143 14.89 -0.72 4.83
N LEU A 144 16.05 -0.08 4.68
CA LEU A 144 17.03 -0.43 3.65
C LEU A 144 17.55 -1.86 3.86
N LEU A 145 17.95 -2.22 5.08
CA LEU A 145 18.43 -3.56 5.40
C LEU A 145 17.38 -4.63 5.02
N LEU A 146 16.17 -4.52 5.54
CA LEU A 146 15.13 -5.52 5.29
C LEU A 146 14.71 -5.61 3.83
N THR A 147 14.71 -4.47 3.12
CA THR A 147 14.43 -4.43 1.68
C THR A 147 15.56 -5.06 0.86
N ALA A 148 16.82 -4.96 1.30
CA ALA A 148 17.95 -5.65 0.67
C ALA A 148 17.85 -7.17 0.79
N HIS A 149 17.22 -7.67 1.85
CA HIS A 149 16.87 -9.09 2.05
C HIS A 149 15.50 -9.47 1.44
N TYR A 150 14.99 -8.67 0.51
CA TYR A 150 13.77 -8.93 -0.26
C TYR A 150 12.48 -9.04 0.56
N PHE A 151 12.44 -8.42 1.75
CA PHE A 151 11.20 -8.26 2.49
C PHE A 151 10.44 -7.03 2.02
N THR A 152 9.13 -7.17 1.86
CA THR A 152 8.25 -6.04 1.55
C THR A 152 7.92 -5.23 2.80
N THR A 153 7.56 -3.96 2.60
CA THR A 153 7.12 -3.11 3.72
C THR A 153 5.89 -3.68 4.44
N ALA A 154 5.01 -4.37 3.71
CA ALA A 154 3.82 -5.00 4.27
C ALA A 154 4.17 -6.15 5.23
N GLU A 155 5.28 -6.84 4.99
CA GLU A 155 5.78 -7.91 5.86
C GLU A 155 6.45 -7.32 7.10
N PHE A 156 7.50 -6.52 6.92
CA PHE A 156 8.33 -6.11 8.05
C PHE A 156 7.69 -5.06 8.98
N ILE A 157 6.58 -4.44 8.59
CA ILE A 157 5.84 -3.54 9.48
C ILE A 157 4.90 -4.29 10.44
N GLN A 158 4.72 -5.60 10.24
CA GLN A 158 3.88 -6.41 11.13
C GLN A 158 4.50 -6.50 12.54
N PRO A 159 3.68 -6.55 13.58
CA PRO A 159 4.16 -6.55 14.96
C PRO A 159 4.99 -7.78 15.34
N ASP A 160 4.80 -8.89 14.67
CA ASP A 160 5.44 -10.19 14.89
C ASP A 160 6.64 -10.46 13.99
N PHE A 161 6.97 -9.56 13.07
CA PHE A 161 8.06 -9.75 12.10
C PHE A 161 9.43 -9.97 12.77
N TYR A 162 9.64 -9.45 13.97
CA TYR A 162 10.88 -9.65 14.73
C TYR A 162 11.23 -11.13 14.93
N GLN A 163 10.23 -12.02 14.91
CA GLN A 163 10.43 -13.47 15.07
C GLN A 163 11.17 -14.11 13.88
N LEU A 164 11.16 -13.46 12.72
CA LEU A 164 11.87 -13.94 11.53
C LEU A 164 13.34 -13.51 11.48
N LEU A 165 13.76 -12.52 12.28
CA LEU A 165 15.13 -12.00 12.24
C LEU A 165 16.20 -13.04 12.54
N PRO A 166 16.01 -14.01 13.48
CA PRO A 166 17.00 -15.04 13.77
C PRO A 166 17.25 -16.01 12.62
N ASP A 167 16.29 -16.17 11.70
CA ASP A 167 16.36 -17.11 10.58
C ASP A 167 17.03 -16.52 9.33
N ILE A 168 17.41 -15.23 9.39
CA ILE A 168 18.04 -14.53 8.27
C ILE A 168 19.57 -14.63 8.40
N ASP A 169 20.22 -15.00 7.29
CA ASP A 169 21.68 -15.04 7.22
C ASP A 169 22.25 -13.62 7.03
N TRP A 170 22.68 -13.02 8.13
CA TRP A 170 23.19 -11.66 8.16
C TRP A 170 24.68 -11.59 7.86
N GLN A 171 25.08 -10.65 7.00
CA GLN A 171 26.49 -10.32 6.82
C GLN A 171 27.08 -9.69 8.09
N PRO A 172 28.42 -9.75 8.31
CA PRO A 172 29.03 -9.19 9.52
C PRO A 172 28.66 -7.73 9.80
N PHE A 173 28.66 -6.86 8.77
CA PHE A 173 28.30 -5.44 8.91
C PHE A 173 26.81 -5.22 9.21
N GLU A 174 25.94 -6.11 8.74
CA GLU A 174 24.52 -6.09 9.05
C GLU A 174 24.25 -6.52 10.49
N THR A 175 24.96 -7.54 10.96
CA THR A 175 24.93 -7.97 12.36
C THR A 175 25.38 -6.86 13.30
N GLU A 176 26.40 -6.10 12.94
CA GLU A 176 26.86 -4.95 13.72
C GLU A 176 25.79 -3.84 13.76
N PHE A 177 25.20 -3.52 12.61
CA PHE A 177 24.08 -2.58 12.56
C PHE A 177 22.90 -3.04 13.44
N LEU A 178 22.53 -4.32 13.39
CA LEU A 178 21.43 -4.87 14.19
C LEU A 178 21.68 -4.75 15.70
N LYS A 179 22.93 -4.93 16.16
CA LYS A 179 23.30 -4.71 17.56
C LYS A 179 23.10 -3.25 17.97
N HIS A 180 23.54 -2.31 17.13
CA HIS A 180 23.32 -0.89 17.37
C HIS A 180 21.83 -0.52 17.34
N PHE A 181 21.10 -1.04 16.36
CA PHE A 181 19.65 -0.85 16.27
C PHE A 181 18.94 -1.35 17.52
N ALA A 182 19.25 -2.55 18.00
CA ALA A 182 18.63 -3.12 19.20
C ALA A 182 18.84 -2.22 20.42
N LYS A 183 20.04 -1.67 20.60
CA LYS A 183 20.37 -0.74 21.69
C LYS A 183 19.57 0.57 21.60
N GLU A 184 19.50 1.17 20.41
CA GLU A 184 18.70 2.39 20.18
C GLU A 184 17.19 2.14 20.35
N HIS A 185 16.73 0.94 20.00
CA HIS A 185 15.33 0.55 20.01
C HIS A 185 14.82 0.10 21.39
N GLU A 186 15.71 -0.31 22.30
CA GLU A 186 15.40 -0.90 23.60
C GLU A 186 14.44 -0.03 24.43
N ALA A 187 14.67 1.27 24.47
CA ALA A 187 13.83 2.18 25.23
C ALA A 187 12.38 2.19 24.69
N ALA A 188 12.21 2.16 23.35
CA ALA A 188 10.89 2.11 22.72
C ALA A 188 10.18 0.77 22.98
N VAL A 189 10.91 -0.35 22.93
CA VAL A 189 10.42 -1.70 23.25
C VAL A 189 9.87 -1.74 24.67
N ASN A 190 10.65 -1.23 25.64
CA ASN A 190 10.27 -1.22 27.04
C ASN A 190 9.05 -0.32 27.31
N LEU A 191 9.01 0.89 26.75
CA LEU A 191 7.92 1.85 26.95
C LEU A 191 6.62 1.43 26.26
N GLN A 192 6.70 0.75 25.12
CA GLN A 192 5.55 0.30 24.34
C GLN A 192 5.09 -1.12 24.70
N HIS A 193 5.87 -1.86 25.52
CA HIS A 193 5.65 -3.28 25.82
C HIS A 193 5.49 -4.14 24.55
N SER A 194 6.33 -3.88 23.53
CA SER A 194 6.22 -4.52 22.22
C SER A 194 7.59 -4.78 21.60
N GLN A 195 7.79 -5.99 21.05
CA GLN A 195 8.99 -6.40 20.34
C GLN A 195 8.98 -6.02 18.84
N ALA A 196 7.92 -5.34 18.36
CA ALA A 196 7.83 -4.95 16.97
C ALA A 196 9.00 -4.07 16.55
N ILE A 197 9.53 -4.29 15.34
CA ILE A 197 10.71 -3.57 14.83
C ILE A 197 10.43 -2.09 14.61
N PHE A 198 9.21 -1.77 14.17
CA PHE A 198 8.78 -0.40 13.89
C PHE A 198 7.74 0.05 14.90
N LEU A 199 8.15 0.83 15.88
CA LEU A 199 7.31 1.36 16.94
C LEU A 199 7.03 2.84 16.75
N LYS A 200 5.88 3.30 17.26
CA LYS A 200 5.54 4.74 17.30
C LYS A 200 6.47 5.48 18.27
N GLU A 201 6.85 6.69 17.93
CA GLU A 201 7.55 7.59 18.86
C GLU A 201 6.65 7.97 20.05
N ARG A 202 5.37 8.23 19.78
CA ARG A 202 4.39 8.49 20.83
C ARG A 202 3.89 7.18 21.42
N ILE A 203 4.02 7.04 22.75
CA ILE A 203 3.59 5.85 23.49
C ILE A 203 2.09 5.57 23.23
N ASN A 204 1.82 4.34 22.80
CA ASN A 204 0.46 3.83 22.58
C ASN A 204 0.47 2.31 22.75
N ILE A 205 0.37 1.85 23.97
CA ILE A 205 0.46 0.43 24.34
C ILE A 205 -0.61 -0.42 23.63
N ALA A 206 -1.82 0.12 23.41
CA ALA A 206 -2.90 -0.59 22.73
C ALA A 206 -2.62 -0.80 21.23
N ASN A 207 -1.81 0.07 20.61
CA ASN A 207 -1.41 -0.04 19.21
C ASN A 207 -0.01 0.57 19.03
N PRO A 208 1.05 -0.16 19.45
CA PRO A 208 2.41 0.36 19.49
C PRO A 208 3.07 0.49 18.12
N THR A 209 2.66 -0.36 17.16
CA THR A 209 3.30 -0.48 15.85
C THR A 209 3.16 0.78 15.01
N LEU A 210 4.25 1.20 14.37
CA LEU A 210 4.28 2.30 13.43
C LEU A 210 3.43 1.95 12.20
N SER A 211 2.57 2.87 11.77
CA SER A 211 1.81 2.67 10.52
C SER A 211 2.70 2.87 9.29
N LEU A 212 2.28 2.31 8.15
CA LEU A 212 2.94 2.54 6.86
C LEU A 212 3.06 4.03 6.52
N ALA A 213 2.01 4.82 6.82
CA ALA A 213 2.05 6.26 6.63
C ALA A 213 3.08 6.96 7.55
N GLY A 214 3.25 6.45 8.78
CA GLY A 214 4.27 6.90 9.71
C GLY A 214 5.69 6.62 9.17
N LEU A 215 5.93 5.40 8.70
CA LEU A 215 7.20 5.03 8.08
C LEU A 215 7.52 5.90 6.85
N HIS A 216 6.54 6.13 5.97
CA HIS A 216 6.72 7.02 4.82
C HIS A 216 7.09 8.46 5.21
N LYS A 217 6.59 8.98 6.34
CA LYS A 217 7.01 10.31 6.85
C LYS A 217 8.48 10.33 7.24
N ILE A 218 8.98 9.28 7.90
CA ILE A 218 10.38 9.15 8.28
C ILE A 218 11.27 9.10 7.03
N LEU A 219 10.96 8.22 6.09
CA LEU A 219 11.68 8.09 4.83
C LEU A 219 11.68 9.40 4.03
N LYS A 220 10.56 10.12 4.00
CA LYS A 220 10.46 11.43 3.34
C LYS A 220 11.36 12.49 4.01
N LYS A 221 11.46 12.47 5.34
CA LYS A 221 12.34 13.37 6.10
C LYS A 221 13.82 13.11 5.79
N ASP A 222 14.19 11.85 5.58
CA ASP A 222 15.57 11.45 5.27
C ASP A 222 15.91 11.57 3.77
N GLN A 223 14.91 11.66 2.88
CA GLN A 223 15.14 11.73 1.43
C GLN A 223 16.16 12.80 0.98
N PRO A 224 16.22 14.02 1.56
CA PRO A 224 17.20 15.04 1.16
C PRO A 224 18.66 14.69 1.53
N LYS A 225 18.86 13.69 2.38
CA LYS A 225 20.19 13.33 2.92
C LYS A 225 20.92 12.31 2.04
N VAL A 226 20.24 11.73 1.06
CA VAL A 226 20.79 10.70 0.16
C VAL A 226 20.25 10.87 -1.25
N ASP A 227 21.06 10.53 -2.25
CA ASP A 227 20.66 10.53 -3.65
C ASP A 227 19.80 9.31 -4.04
N LEU A 228 19.65 8.34 -3.13
CA LEU A 228 18.82 7.16 -3.32
C LEU A 228 17.34 7.51 -3.09
N PRO A 229 16.42 7.21 -4.04
CA PRO A 229 14.99 7.38 -3.80
C PRO A 229 14.49 6.47 -2.67
N LEU A 230 14.16 7.06 -1.51
CA LEU A 230 13.69 6.34 -0.31
C LEU A 230 12.19 5.98 -0.39
N LYS A 231 11.75 5.48 -1.55
CA LYS A 231 10.41 4.92 -1.72
C LYS A 231 10.48 3.40 -1.62
N PRO A 232 9.83 2.76 -0.63
CA PRO A 232 9.95 1.31 -0.41
C PRO A 232 9.68 0.47 -1.66
N SER A 233 8.64 0.80 -2.44
CA SER A 233 8.34 0.09 -3.69
C SER A 233 9.43 0.21 -4.75
N VAL A 234 10.11 1.36 -4.84
CA VAL A 234 11.22 1.59 -5.77
C VAL A 234 12.48 0.88 -5.29
N LEU A 235 12.78 0.94 -3.99
CA LEU A 235 13.89 0.23 -3.38
C LEU A 235 13.76 -1.28 -3.61
N TYR A 236 12.60 -1.84 -3.28
CA TYR A 236 12.29 -3.27 -3.46
C TYR A 236 12.39 -3.68 -4.94
N GLN A 237 11.76 -2.93 -5.85
CA GLN A 237 11.83 -3.21 -7.28
C GLN A 237 13.27 -3.20 -7.79
N ASN A 238 14.08 -2.22 -7.42
CA ASN A 238 15.48 -2.13 -7.82
C ASN A 238 16.32 -3.29 -7.25
N ALA A 239 16.09 -3.70 -5.99
CA ALA A 239 16.78 -4.84 -5.40
C ALA A 239 16.49 -6.13 -6.19
N ILE A 240 15.21 -6.39 -6.50
CA ILE A 240 14.80 -7.56 -7.29
C ILE A 240 15.40 -7.52 -8.71
N LEU A 241 15.25 -6.40 -9.42
CA LEU A 241 15.75 -6.27 -10.78
C LEU A 241 17.27 -6.48 -10.86
N ASN A 242 18.00 -5.87 -9.92
CA ASN A 242 19.45 -6.07 -9.86
C ASN A 242 19.84 -7.52 -9.61
N TYR A 243 19.14 -8.22 -8.71
CA TYR A 243 19.42 -9.64 -8.48
C TYR A 243 19.12 -10.50 -9.71
N VAL A 244 17.96 -10.33 -10.33
CA VAL A 244 17.55 -11.07 -11.53
C VAL A 244 18.54 -10.82 -12.67
N HIS A 245 18.97 -9.59 -12.89
CA HIS A 245 19.94 -9.24 -13.95
C HIS A 245 21.32 -9.85 -13.71
N HIS A 246 21.78 -9.95 -12.47
CA HIS A 246 23.10 -10.52 -12.16
C HIS A 246 23.11 -12.05 -12.07
N HIS A 247 21.92 -12.69 -11.98
CA HIS A 247 21.79 -14.13 -11.80
C HIS A 247 20.93 -14.78 -12.89
N GLN A 248 21.12 -14.38 -14.14
CA GLN A 248 20.36 -14.89 -15.30
C GLN A 248 20.54 -16.40 -15.53
N ASN A 249 21.62 -16.98 -15.02
CA ASN A 249 21.95 -18.40 -15.12
C ASN A 249 21.27 -19.26 -14.05
N LEU A 250 20.61 -18.67 -13.05
CA LEU A 250 19.88 -19.44 -12.04
C LEU A 250 18.53 -19.91 -12.56
N SER A 251 18.07 -21.06 -12.06
CA SER A 251 16.73 -21.59 -12.35
C SER A 251 15.64 -20.68 -11.78
N ASP A 252 14.43 -20.76 -12.35
CA ASP A 252 13.26 -20.02 -11.84
C ASP A 252 12.96 -20.38 -10.39
N GLU A 253 13.06 -21.65 -10.04
CA GLU A 253 12.82 -22.15 -8.68
C GLU A 253 13.81 -21.51 -7.70
N ARG A 254 15.08 -21.41 -8.08
CA ARG A 254 16.11 -20.78 -7.26
C ARG A 254 15.87 -19.29 -7.10
N LEU A 255 15.57 -18.58 -8.19
CA LEU A 255 15.24 -17.14 -8.15
C LEU A 255 13.99 -16.88 -7.31
N MET A 256 12.94 -17.70 -7.44
CA MET A 256 11.72 -17.57 -6.64
C MET A 256 11.99 -17.77 -5.15
N HIS A 257 12.84 -18.76 -4.81
CA HIS A 257 13.25 -19.02 -3.44
C HIS A 257 14.04 -17.85 -2.86
N ASP A 258 15.13 -17.46 -3.52
CA ASP A 258 16.06 -16.43 -3.01
C ASP A 258 15.41 -15.07 -2.91
N LEU A 259 14.52 -14.72 -3.85
CA LEU A 259 13.80 -13.44 -3.90
C LEU A 259 12.43 -13.48 -3.19
N ARG A 260 12.01 -14.65 -2.68
CA ARG A 260 10.71 -14.84 -2.02
C ARG A 260 9.53 -14.47 -2.94
N LEU A 261 9.65 -14.75 -4.23
CA LEU A 261 8.67 -14.37 -5.25
C LEU A 261 7.80 -15.54 -5.69
N SER A 262 6.54 -15.24 -6.03
CA SER A 262 5.72 -16.15 -6.82
C SER A 262 6.20 -16.16 -8.29
N ARG A 263 5.90 -17.24 -9.03
CA ARG A 263 6.19 -17.34 -10.47
C ARG A 263 5.61 -16.16 -11.27
N LYS A 264 4.41 -15.70 -10.92
CA LYS A 264 3.77 -14.55 -11.55
C LYS A 264 4.57 -13.26 -11.33
N SER A 265 5.08 -13.07 -10.12
CA SER A 265 5.91 -11.90 -9.77
C SER A 265 7.27 -11.97 -10.47
N LEU A 266 7.91 -13.13 -10.51
CA LEU A 266 9.18 -13.30 -11.22
C LEU A 266 9.04 -12.98 -12.72
N ASN A 267 7.99 -13.49 -13.38
CA ASN A 267 7.70 -13.18 -14.78
C ASN A 267 7.47 -11.68 -15.03
N TYR A 268 6.80 -11.01 -14.10
CA TYR A 268 6.62 -9.55 -14.17
C TYR A 268 7.96 -8.82 -14.12
N TYR A 269 8.86 -9.17 -13.19
CA TYR A 269 10.17 -8.51 -13.08
C TYR A 269 11.11 -8.82 -14.25
N ARG A 270 11.00 -9.98 -14.89
CA ARG A 270 11.75 -10.29 -16.13
C ARG A 270 11.26 -9.53 -17.34
N GLY A 271 10.01 -9.08 -17.33
CA GLY A 271 9.41 -8.27 -18.41
C GLY A 271 9.64 -6.76 -18.30
N LEU A 272 10.31 -6.32 -17.23
CA LEU A 272 10.67 -4.90 -17.01
C LEU A 272 12.07 -4.59 -17.56
#